data_0f88bc7e0d848f9e47917f5c908f0e74
#
_entry.id   0f88bc7e0d848f9e47917f5c908f0e74
#
_cell.length_a   1.000
_cell.length_b   1.000
_cell.length_c   1.000
_cell.angle_alpha   90.00
_cell.angle_beta   90.00
_cell.angle_gamma   90.00
#
_symmetry.space_group_name_H-M   'P 1'
#
loop_
_entity.id
_entity.type
_entity.pdbx_description
1 polymer ?
#
loop_
_entity_poly.entity_id
_entity_poly.type
_entity_poly.pdbx_seq_one_letter_code
_entity_poly.pdbx_strand_id
1 'polypeptide(L)'
;MRLKNWIRRSFRNRMFATILVATLLPLLLCDVVMMQVIVARTEHTQSRQGRDALDTLNARFTDTAALCDDTAAALAASTITRSALRRVGEDSRLLYQFLYRRTAQLRPYADVDIYDAQGVCLYTTDAALPAAPLDTDWGALYAARRSDGTVFLSSDKGLLAARAVTGYGGQLLGYVTVRMESSGFARLFDGVMAPADDLLVLDSTWRTVYYTRTVQTEGTAAALRSQLLAGQRLTGDKGDDCIFYTADGPAGFTLLLQQPRIYTGRVLRSLYLVGGALGLLCMALCAVAAWWLSRYLSRPVNALDDAMRQVEQGDYDMHLYLDSPDELGRLAASFNRMTEEYRQNLERSVQRQKELNETQLRMLQAQLNPHFLYNTLDCMKWLGVANHVPQIADMSTDLAALLRAGISGSELIPLEDELELVRQYLNIQEIRFEDRFVCEIDVDERFQHCIVPKMVLQPLVENAIIHGVADLEEGYIKLWAEEDGGDLLLRVSDNGRGIAPEVLARLELHQDIPGGHLGLANVDHIIRLYYGPDYGLTAESDGKTGSRVTLRLPMRKGDSYAEGADR
;
A
#
# COMPACT_ATOMS: atom_id res chain seq x y z
N MET A 1 -2.66 6.19 -18.45
CA MET A 1 -3.23 4.85 -18.59
C MET A 1 -2.49 3.77 -17.77
N ARG A 2 -1.15 3.70 -17.77
CA ARG A 2 -0.36 2.66 -17.04
C ARG A 2 -0.55 2.65 -15.51
N LEU A 3 -0.63 3.82 -14.86
CA LEU A 3 -0.79 3.93 -13.39
C LEU A 3 -2.15 3.41 -12.93
N LYS A 4 -3.24 3.73 -13.65
CA LYS A 4 -4.60 3.28 -13.32
C LYS A 4 -4.74 1.76 -13.41
N ASN A 5 -4.04 1.13 -14.38
CA ASN A 5 -4.00 -0.33 -14.53
C ASN A 5 -3.14 -1.00 -13.44
N TRP A 6 -2.04 -0.36 -13.01
CA TRP A 6 -1.20 -0.86 -11.93
C TRP A 6 -1.95 -0.88 -10.58
N ILE A 7 -2.69 0.21 -10.27
CA ILE A 7 -3.51 0.31 -9.05
C ILE A 7 -4.62 -0.77 -9.04
N ARG A 8 -5.23 -1.08 -10.20
CA ARG A 8 -6.33 -2.04 -10.29
C ARG A 8 -5.91 -3.51 -10.20
N ARG A 9 -4.65 -3.84 -10.45
CA ARG A 9 -4.15 -5.22 -10.55
C ARG A 9 -3.99 -5.95 -9.22
N SER A 10 -3.89 -5.25 -8.09
CA SER A 10 -3.66 -5.88 -6.79
C SER A 10 -4.28 -5.06 -5.67
N PHE A 11 -4.83 -5.74 -4.67
CA PHE A 11 -5.32 -5.14 -3.43
C PHE A 11 -4.22 -4.31 -2.74
N ARG A 12 -3.00 -4.83 -2.68
CA ARG A 12 -1.81 -4.16 -2.15
C ARG A 12 -1.53 -2.82 -2.83
N ASN A 13 -1.56 -2.78 -4.17
CA ASN A 13 -1.30 -1.55 -4.91
C ASN A 13 -2.38 -0.50 -4.70
N ARG A 14 -3.61 -0.95 -4.54
CA ARG A 14 -4.76 -0.07 -4.24
C ARG A 14 -4.64 0.53 -2.85
N MET A 15 -4.34 -0.29 -1.83
CA MET A 15 -4.06 0.16 -0.46
C MET A 15 -2.90 1.14 -0.41
N PHE A 16 -1.77 0.81 -1.04
CA PHE A 16 -0.61 1.69 -1.13
C PHE A 16 -0.97 3.06 -1.71
N ALA A 17 -1.63 3.09 -2.87
CA ALA A 17 -2.03 4.34 -3.51
C ALA A 17 -3.00 5.17 -2.66
N THR A 18 -3.98 4.52 -2.02
CA THR A 18 -4.95 5.21 -1.16
C THR A 18 -4.29 5.81 0.07
N ILE A 19 -3.45 5.05 0.77
CA ILE A 19 -2.71 5.53 1.95
C ILE A 19 -1.77 6.67 1.55
N LEU A 20 -1.02 6.49 0.46
CA LEU A 20 -0.09 7.51 -0.03
C LEU A 20 -0.81 8.82 -0.38
N VAL A 21 -1.91 8.77 -1.11
CA VAL A 21 -2.67 9.97 -1.47
C VAL A 21 -3.30 10.61 -0.23
N ALA A 22 -3.88 9.82 0.66
CA ALA A 22 -4.53 10.31 1.88
C ALA A 22 -3.56 10.99 2.85
N THR A 23 -2.29 10.56 2.88
CA THR A 23 -1.26 11.15 3.75
C THR A 23 -0.51 12.29 3.07
N LEU A 24 -0.15 12.13 1.80
CA LEU A 24 0.70 13.07 1.07
C LEU A 24 -0.04 14.35 0.67
N LEU A 25 -1.28 14.22 0.18
CA LEU A 25 -2.03 15.38 -0.32
C LEU A 25 -2.30 16.43 0.76
N PRO A 26 -2.81 16.08 1.96
CA PRO A 26 -3.01 17.06 3.05
C PRO A 26 -1.69 17.65 3.55
N LEU A 27 -0.62 16.86 3.60
CA LEU A 27 0.68 17.31 4.08
C LEU A 27 1.30 18.34 3.15
N LEU A 28 1.29 18.10 1.83
CA LEU A 28 1.77 19.07 0.83
C LEU A 28 0.92 20.35 0.81
N LEU A 29 -0.40 20.19 0.91
CA LEU A 29 -1.30 21.34 0.98
C LEU A 29 -1.02 22.18 2.23
N CYS A 30 -0.84 21.54 3.37
CA CYS A 30 -0.54 22.20 4.64
C CYS A 30 0.81 22.94 4.59
N ASP A 31 1.86 22.34 4.02
CA ASP A 31 3.18 22.95 3.87
C ASP A 31 3.11 24.22 2.99
N VAL A 32 2.47 24.14 1.83
CA VAL A 32 2.30 25.28 0.92
C VAL A 32 1.48 26.40 1.57
N VAL A 33 0.36 26.06 2.18
CA VAL A 33 -0.52 27.06 2.83
C VAL A 33 0.19 27.70 4.03
N MET A 34 0.85 26.91 4.85
CA MET A 34 1.60 27.41 6.02
C MET A 34 2.69 28.37 5.60
N MET A 35 3.46 28.04 4.53
CA MET A 35 4.51 28.90 4.01
C MET A 35 3.94 30.25 3.53
N GLN A 36 2.85 30.21 2.75
CA GLN A 36 2.20 31.44 2.27
C GLN A 36 1.66 32.30 3.43
N VAL A 37 1.04 31.67 4.42
CA VAL A 37 0.51 32.37 5.60
C VAL A 37 1.62 33.03 6.41
N ILE A 38 2.75 32.33 6.63
CA ILE A 38 3.89 32.87 7.36
C ILE A 38 4.46 34.10 6.63
N VAL A 39 4.73 34.00 5.32
CA VAL A 39 5.26 35.10 4.53
C VAL A 39 4.30 36.29 4.55
N ALA A 40 3.03 36.07 4.21
CA ALA A 40 2.02 37.14 4.16
C ALA A 40 1.81 37.82 5.53
N ARG A 41 1.77 37.02 6.63
CA ARG A 41 1.61 37.58 7.98
C ARG A 41 2.81 38.40 8.41
N THR A 42 4.01 37.95 8.10
CA THR A 42 5.23 38.68 8.45
C THR A 42 5.35 40.01 7.65
N GLU A 43 5.06 39.99 6.35
CA GLU A 43 5.02 41.20 5.52
C GLU A 43 3.97 42.20 6.02
N HIS A 44 2.77 41.71 6.36
CA HIS A 44 1.71 42.56 6.90
C HIS A 44 2.12 43.17 8.27
N THR A 45 2.71 42.35 9.16
CA THR A 45 3.17 42.84 10.47
C THR A 45 4.27 43.88 10.31
N GLN A 46 5.26 43.61 9.45
CA GLN A 46 6.34 44.56 9.15
C GLN A 46 5.79 45.88 8.58
N SER A 47 4.87 45.78 7.61
CA SER A 47 4.26 46.99 7.02
C SER A 47 3.48 47.83 8.04
N ARG A 48 2.78 47.17 8.96
CA ARG A 48 2.08 47.88 10.03
C ARG A 48 3.03 48.53 11.01
N GLN A 49 4.04 47.80 11.49
CA GLN A 49 5.09 48.35 12.37
C GLN A 49 5.82 49.53 11.77
N GLY A 50 6.17 49.47 10.47
CA GLY A 50 6.82 50.55 9.77
C GLY A 50 5.94 51.82 9.68
N ARG A 51 4.65 51.67 9.41
CA ARG A 51 3.72 52.81 9.41
C ARG A 51 3.52 53.39 10.81
N ASP A 52 3.30 52.56 11.82
CA ASP A 52 3.12 52.98 13.20
C ASP A 52 4.36 53.70 13.71
N ALA A 53 5.57 53.24 13.35
CA ALA A 53 6.83 53.91 13.65
C ALA A 53 6.93 55.30 12.95
N LEU A 54 6.61 55.33 11.66
CA LEU A 54 6.64 56.60 10.92
C LEU A 54 5.64 57.61 11.46
N ASP A 55 4.43 57.19 11.78
CA ASP A 55 3.40 58.05 12.38
C ASP A 55 3.85 58.60 13.73
N THR A 56 4.51 57.80 14.55
CA THR A 56 5.10 58.23 15.83
C THR A 56 6.22 59.20 15.62
N LEU A 57 7.13 58.96 14.66
CA LEU A 57 8.21 59.88 14.30
C LEU A 57 7.65 61.23 13.82
N ASN A 58 6.65 61.19 12.95
CA ASN A 58 6.00 62.40 12.41
C ASN A 58 5.29 63.18 13.51
N ALA A 59 4.58 62.52 14.42
CA ALA A 59 3.95 63.18 15.55
C ALA A 59 4.97 63.92 16.44
N ARG A 60 6.08 63.23 16.83
CA ARG A 60 7.17 63.85 17.62
C ARG A 60 7.79 65.02 16.93
N PHE A 61 7.99 64.92 15.60
CA PHE A 61 8.55 66.03 14.80
C PHE A 61 7.59 67.21 14.74
N THR A 62 6.30 66.96 14.54
CA THR A 62 5.24 67.98 14.50
C THR A 62 5.12 68.72 15.84
N ASP A 63 5.11 67.94 16.96
CA ASP A 63 5.05 68.54 18.30
C ASP A 63 6.28 69.41 18.58
N THR A 64 7.46 68.94 18.16
CA THR A 64 8.70 69.70 18.34
C THR A 64 8.75 70.96 17.45
N ALA A 65 8.28 70.83 16.22
CA ALA A 65 8.17 72.02 15.32
C ALA A 65 7.21 73.09 15.87
N ALA A 66 6.05 72.63 16.42
CA ALA A 66 5.11 73.51 17.11
C ALA A 66 5.76 74.17 18.34
N LEU A 67 6.56 73.41 19.13
CA LEU A 67 7.29 73.95 20.25
C LEU A 67 8.36 74.97 19.82
N CYS A 68 9.02 74.76 18.66
CA CYS A 68 9.96 75.73 18.05
C CYS A 68 9.26 77.03 17.66
N ASP A 69 8.10 76.93 17.00
CA ASP A 69 7.31 78.13 16.62
C ASP A 69 6.83 78.92 17.85
N ASP A 70 6.22 78.22 18.81
CA ASP A 70 5.74 78.87 20.07
C ASP A 70 6.89 79.55 20.82
N THR A 71 8.04 78.88 20.90
CA THR A 71 9.22 79.46 21.56
C THR A 71 9.75 80.67 20.83
N ALA A 72 9.92 80.57 19.49
CA ALA A 72 10.36 81.66 18.69
C ALA A 72 9.38 82.85 18.75
N ALA A 73 8.09 82.60 18.70
CA ALA A 73 7.02 83.62 18.81
C ALA A 73 7.04 84.33 20.17
N ALA A 74 7.14 83.54 21.25
CA ALA A 74 7.12 84.06 22.63
C ALA A 74 8.40 84.93 22.89
N LEU A 75 9.55 84.48 22.39
CA LEU A 75 10.79 85.27 22.52
C LEU A 75 10.74 86.52 21.68
N ALA A 76 10.27 86.46 20.44
CA ALA A 76 10.17 87.65 19.54
C ALA A 76 9.14 88.68 20.09
N ALA A 77 8.10 88.25 20.73
CA ALA A 77 7.09 89.15 21.33
C ALA A 77 7.56 89.79 22.67
N SER A 78 8.58 89.23 23.30
CA SER A 78 9.02 89.60 24.64
C SER A 78 9.63 91.01 24.67
N THR A 79 9.22 91.78 25.67
CA THR A 79 9.83 93.09 25.93
C THR A 79 11.28 93.00 26.37
N ILE A 80 11.65 91.86 27.06
CA ILE A 80 13.04 91.57 27.47
C ILE A 80 13.94 91.37 26.21
N THR A 81 13.50 90.58 25.23
CA THR A 81 14.26 90.38 23.99
C THR A 81 14.38 91.69 23.19
N ARG A 82 13.30 92.45 23.04
CA ARG A 82 13.29 93.70 22.35
C ARG A 82 14.24 94.75 23.03
N SER A 83 14.27 94.81 24.35
CA SER A 83 15.16 95.69 25.09
C SER A 83 16.62 95.32 24.94
N ALA A 84 16.95 93.98 24.99
CA ALA A 84 18.29 93.46 24.82
C ALA A 84 18.83 93.74 23.40
N LEU A 85 17.99 93.68 22.34
CA LEU A 85 18.36 94.04 20.93
C LEU A 85 18.54 95.53 20.72
N ARG A 86 17.89 96.43 21.51
CA ARG A 86 18.06 97.89 21.43
C ARG A 86 19.30 98.39 22.21
N ARG A 87 19.69 97.67 23.27
CA ARG A 87 20.77 98.07 24.20
C ARG A 87 21.84 97.02 24.28
N VAL A 88 22.50 96.76 23.20
CA VAL A 88 23.55 95.75 23.12
C VAL A 88 24.67 96.08 24.11
N GLY A 89 24.98 95.15 25.02
CA GLY A 89 26.06 95.28 26.00
C GLY A 89 25.64 95.72 27.42
N GLU A 90 24.35 96.04 27.70
CA GLU A 90 23.83 96.16 29.07
C GLU A 90 23.55 94.80 29.66
N ASP A 91 23.23 94.68 30.99
CA ASP A 91 23.12 93.50 31.75
C ASP A 91 22.29 92.40 31.08
N SER A 92 22.95 91.45 30.42
CA SER A 92 22.34 90.31 29.71
C SER A 92 21.80 89.22 30.64
N ARG A 93 21.95 89.29 31.93
CA ARG A 93 21.59 88.28 32.91
C ARG A 93 20.09 87.99 32.90
N LEU A 94 19.24 89.01 32.83
CA LEU A 94 17.78 88.83 32.77
C LEU A 94 17.35 88.18 31.46
N LEU A 95 17.97 88.48 30.33
CA LEU A 95 17.69 87.84 29.07
C LEU A 95 18.07 86.34 29.09
N TYR A 96 19.25 85.97 29.63
CA TYR A 96 19.67 84.60 29.72
C TYR A 96 18.79 83.82 30.70
N GLN A 97 18.34 84.35 31.83
CA GLN A 97 17.40 83.72 32.74
C GLN A 97 16.04 83.44 32.04
N PHE A 98 15.55 84.41 31.28
CA PHE A 98 14.34 84.32 30.53
C PHE A 98 14.48 83.30 29.37
N LEU A 99 15.54 83.33 28.64
CA LEU A 99 15.90 82.44 27.54
C LEU A 99 15.96 80.97 28.04
N TYR A 100 16.78 80.74 29.06
CA TYR A 100 16.91 79.40 29.63
C TYR A 100 15.59 78.81 30.23
N ARG A 101 14.80 79.66 30.84
CA ARG A 101 13.51 79.26 31.37
C ARG A 101 12.53 78.91 30.28
N ARG A 102 12.52 79.74 29.20
CA ARG A 102 11.55 79.54 28.09
C ARG A 102 11.91 78.38 27.17
N THR A 103 13.19 78.10 27.03
CA THR A 103 13.69 77.04 26.16
C THR A 103 13.89 75.70 26.87
N ALA A 104 13.53 75.58 28.12
CA ALA A 104 13.83 74.42 28.96
C ALA A 104 13.36 73.10 28.32
N GLN A 105 12.19 73.08 27.68
CA GLN A 105 11.62 71.86 27.01
C GLN A 105 12.29 71.60 25.66
N LEU A 106 12.78 72.64 25.01
CA LEU A 106 13.37 72.56 23.67
C LEU A 106 14.87 72.21 23.70
N ARG A 107 15.58 72.60 24.77
CA ARG A 107 17.02 72.39 24.93
C ARG A 107 17.55 70.97 24.70
N PRO A 108 16.80 69.89 24.98
CA PRO A 108 17.27 68.55 24.61
C PRO A 108 17.43 68.35 23.11
N TYR A 109 16.73 69.13 22.30
CA TYR A 109 16.62 68.93 20.85
C TYR A 109 17.20 70.09 20.00
N ALA A 110 17.10 71.30 20.48
CA ALA A 110 17.50 72.49 19.70
C ALA A 110 18.10 73.59 20.57
N ASP A 111 18.94 74.40 19.95
CA ASP A 111 19.47 75.62 20.52
C ASP A 111 18.74 76.82 19.97
N VAL A 112 18.69 77.87 20.78
CA VAL A 112 18.06 79.15 20.44
C VAL A 112 19.06 80.22 20.44
N ASP A 113 19.09 80.94 19.27
CA ASP A 113 19.99 82.03 19.07
C ASP A 113 19.20 83.32 18.81
N ILE A 114 19.76 84.49 19.24
CA ILE A 114 19.18 85.78 19.00
C ILE A 114 20.20 86.60 18.20
N TYR A 115 19.76 87.03 17.04
CA TYR A 115 20.56 87.78 16.09
C TYR A 115 20.13 89.25 16.03
N ASP A 116 21.06 90.16 15.76
CA ASP A 116 20.75 91.57 15.43
C ASP A 116 20.14 91.68 14.01
N ALA A 117 19.83 92.93 13.60
CA ALA A 117 19.31 93.24 12.26
C ALA A 117 20.31 93.00 11.12
N GLN A 118 21.59 92.88 11.40
CA GLN A 118 22.70 92.58 10.48
C GLN A 118 23.04 91.08 10.43
N GLY A 119 22.34 90.24 11.21
CA GLY A 119 22.58 88.79 11.24
C GLY A 119 23.77 88.36 12.10
N VAL A 120 24.23 89.18 13.00
CA VAL A 120 25.28 88.83 13.98
C VAL A 120 24.61 88.22 15.21
N CYS A 121 25.06 87.04 15.64
CA CYS A 121 24.52 86.37 16.84
C CYS A 121 25.02 87.13 18.09
N LEU A 122 24.05 87.61 18.89
CA LEU A 122 24.29 88.27 20.13
C LEU A 122 24.17 87.40 21.35
N TYR A 123 23.21 86.51 21.35
CA TYR A 123 22.89 85.57 22.46
C TYR A 123 22.59 84.19 21.96
N THR A 124 23.02 83.16 22.66
CA THR A 124 22.78 81.78 22.30
C THR A 124 22.54 80.90 23.56
N THR A 125 21.79 79.82 23.44
CA THR A 125 21.69 78.75 24.44
C THR A 125 22.79 77.71 24.29
N ASP A 126 23.52 77.75 23.16
CA ASP A 126 24.65 76.88 22.91
C ASP A 126 25.87 77.27 23.74
N ALA A 127 26.84 76.35 23.90
CA ALA A 127 28.08 76.64 24.62
C ALA A 127 28.95 77.71 24.02
N ALA A 128 28.84 77.91 22.73
CA ALA A 128 29.61 78.92 21.97
C ALA A 128 28.74 79.67 20.98
N LEU A 129 29.01 81.00 20.82
CA LEU A 129 28.34 81.78 19.80
C LEU A 129 28.76 81.34 18.38
N PRO A 130 27.83 81.28 17.41
CA PRO A 130 28.14 80.98 16.03
C PRO A 130 29.22 81.98 15.50
N ALA A 131 30.26 81.41 14.86
CA ALA A 131 31.43 82.18 14.43
C ALA A 131 31.15 83.09 13.24
N ALA A 132 30.13 82.76 12.43
CA ALA A 132 29.80 83.58 11.23
C ALA A 132 28.37 84.13 11.36
N PRO A 133 28.17 85.40 10.91
CA PRO A 133 26.82 85.94 10.84
C PRO A 133 25.98 85.20 9.83
N LEU A 134 24.64 85.10 10.07
CA LEU A 134 23.70 84.62 9.09
C LEU A 134 23.37 85.68 8.05
N ASP A 135 23.25 85.25 6.80
CA ASP A 135 22.91 86.15 5.70
C ASP A 135 21.48 86.71 5.84
N THR A 136 21.34 88.00 5.64
CA THR A 136 20.07 88.75 5.71
C THR A 136 19.41 88.97 4.34
N ASP A 137 20.13 88.74 3.26
CA ASP A 137 19.67 89.00 1.88
C ASP A 137 19.10 87.72 1.24
N TRP A 138 19.41 86.58 1.83
CA TRP A 138 18.86 85.27 1.44
C TRP A 138 18.75 84.32 2.66
N GLY A 139 18.10 83.19 2.48
CA GLY A 139 18.01 82.19 3.52
C GLY A 139 16.97 82.50 4.61
N ALA A 140 17.20 81.96 5.83
CA ALA A 140 16.21 81.95 6.90
C ALA A 140 15.85 83.29 7.45
N LEU A 141 16.85 84.20 7.61
CA LEU A 141 16.60 85.55 8.11
C LEU A 141 15.85 86.40 7.11
N TYR A 142 16.19 86.30 5.83
CA TYR A 142 15.45 86.97 4.74
C TYR A 142 13.99 86.52 4.68
N ALA A 143 13.75 85.17 4.75
CA ALA A 143 12.42 84.67 4.74
C ALA A 143 11.63 85.10 5.97
N ALA A 144 12.24 85.08 7.19
CA ALA A 144 11.60 85.51 8.44
C ALA A 144 11.26 87.01 8.43
N ARG A 145 12.03 87.84 7.77
CA ARG A 145 11.75 89.27 7.61
C ARG A 145 10.47 89.55 6.80
N ARG A 146 10.15 88.65 5.86
CA ARG A 146 8.98 88.78 4.95
C ARG A 146 7.74 87.99 5.41
N SER A 147 7.88 87.26 6.50
CA SER A 147 6.81 86.47 7.07
C SER A 147 6.35 87.05 8.42
N ASP A 148 5.06 87.01 8.70
CA ASP A 148 4.52 87.36 10.01
C ASP A 148 4.68 86.23 11.02
N GLY A 149 5.09 85.02 10.57
CA GLY A 149 5.25 83.78 11.36
C GLY A 149 6.69 83.34 11.44
N THR A 150 6.89 82.19 12.07
CA THR A 150 8.13 81.47 12.09
C THR A 150 8.30 80.74 10.76
N VAL A 151 9.47 80.90 10.12
CA VAL A 151 9.80 80.19 8.88
C VAL A 151 10.78 79.10 9.19
N PHE A 152 10.50 77.90 8.65
CA PHE A 152 11.32 76.71 8.80
C PHE A 152 12.09 76.49 7.49
N LEU A 153 13.41 76.38 7.56
CA LEU A 153 14.28 76.13 6.40
C LEU A 153 15.33 75.08 6.74
N SER A 154 15.79 74.36 5.75
CA SER A 154 17.00 73.54 5.87
C SER A 154 18.26 74.37 5.96
N SER A 155 19.19 73.98 6.80
CA SER A 155 20.53 74.49 6.88
C SER A 155 21.54 73.34 6.69
N ASP A 156 22.85 73.74 6.45
CA ASP A 156 23.90 72.72 6.30
C ASP A 156 24.09 71.84 7.51
N LYS A 157 23.57 72.21 8.69
CA LYS A 157 23.70 71.51 9.94
C LYS A 157 22.39 70.89 10.42
N GLY A 158 21.26 71.06 9.76
CA GLY A 158 19.94 70.57 10.14
C GLY A 158 18.80 71.54 9.86
N LEU A 159 17.87 71.69 10.80
CA LEU A 159 16.71 72.56 10.72
C LEU A 159 16.98 73.92 11.37
N LEU A 160 16.62 75.00 10.71
CA LEU A 160 16.63 76.38 11.24
C LEU A 160 15.20 76.96 11.17
N ALA A 161 14.61 77.22 12.32
CA ALA A 161 13.39 78.02 12.40
C ALA A 161 13.72 79.42 12.77
N ALA A 162 13.24 80.38 11.99
CA ALA A 162 13.59 81.82 12.18
C ALA A 162 12.33 82.69 12.24
N ARG A 163 12.35 83.67 13.17
CA ARG A 163 11.29 84.69 13.32
C ARG A 163 11.87 86.09 13.52
N ALA A 164 11.31 87.05 12.84
CA ALA A 164 11.71 88.44 13.00
C ALA A 164 11.23 89.03 14.31
N VAL A 165 12.07 89.90 14.94
CA VAL A 165 11.75 90.66 16.12
C VAL A 165 11.55 92.14 15.69
N THR A 166 10.32 92.61 15.84
CA THR A 166 9.95 93.96 15.45
C THR A 166 9.70 94.84 16.66
N GLY A 167 10.09 96.11 16.58
CA GLY A 167 9.78 97.12 17.59
C GLY A 167 8.36 97.69 17.49
N TYR A 168 8.00 98.57 18.42
CA TYR A 168 6.63 99.15 18.50
C TYR A 168 6.28 100.03 17.26
N GLY A 169 7.21 100.40 16.44
CA GLY A 169 7.00 101.13 15.18
C GLY A 169 7.13 100.30 13.91
N GLY A 170 7.16 98.97 14.04
CA GLY A 170 7.32 98.01 12.92
C GLY A 170 8.77 97.92 12.41
N GLN A 171 9.72 98.61 13.06
CA GLN A 171 11.12 98.50 12.70
C GLN A 171 11.70 97.13 13.10
N LEU A 172 12.51 96.55 12.21
CA LEU A 172 13.26 95.35 12.49
C LEU A 172 14.32 95.58 13.57
N LEU A 173 14.29 94.84 14.64
CA LEU A 173 15.30 94.89 15.72
C LEU A 173 16.32 93.76 15.62
N GLY A 174 15.92 92.63 15.08
CA GLY A 174 16.75 91.44 14.97
C GLY A 174 15.88 90.17 14.72
N TYR A 175 16.41 89.01 15.03
CA TYR A 175 15.78 87.76 14.76
C TYR A 175 15.97 86.81 15.94
N VAL A 176 14.99 85.91 16.16
CA VAL A 176 15.09 84.71 17.02
C VAL A 176 15.14 83.50 16.10
N THR A 177 16.14 82.72 16.29
CA THR A 177 16.23 81.46 15.56
C THR A 177 16.28 80.24 16.52
N VAL A 178 15.71 79.14 16.07
CA VAL A 178 15.78 77.85 16.74
C VAL A 178 16.52 76.94 15.78
N ARG A 179 17.66 76.43 16.21
CA ARG A 179 18.53 75.56 15.41
C ARG A 179 18.50 74.16 15.97
N MET A 180 18.03 73.21 15.17
CA MET A 180 18.05 71.79 15.49
C MET A 180 19.05 71.05 14.61
N GLU A 181 20.15 70.60 15.22
CA GLU A 181 21.21 69.89 14.53
C GLU A 181 20.94 68.39 14.50
N SER A 182 21.78 67.62 13.76
CA SER A 182 21.65 66.17 13.66
C SER A 182 21.60 65.43 15.01
N SER A 183 22.34 65.96 16.03
CA SER A 183 22.31 65.43 17.41
C SER A 183 20.93 65.60 18.09
N GLY A 184 20.23 66.69 17.78
CA GLY A 184 18.88 67.01 18.25
C GLY A 184 17.84 66.03 17.63
N PHE A 185 17.92 65.84 16.32
CA PHE A 185 17.10 64.87 15.62
C PHE A 185 17.32 63.44 16.14
N ALA A 186 18.60 63.06 16.36
CA ALA A 186 18.94 61.76 16.90
C ALA A 186 18.25 61.50 18.27
N ARG A 187 18.27 62.53 19.17
CA ARG A 187 17.59 62.44 20.46
C ARG A 187 16.05 62.46 20.35
N LEU A 188 15.52 63.20 19.37
CA LEU A 188 14.09 63.29 19.14
C LEU A 188 13.51 61.93 18.70
N PHE A 189 14.23 61.22 17.86
CA PHE A 189 13.81 59.98 17.24
C PHE A 189 14.30 58.71 17.97
N ASP A 190 15.03 58.89 19.07
CA ASP A 190 15.57 57.80 19.86
C ASP A 190 14.46 56.89 20.40
N GLY A 191 14.72 55.59 20.35
CA GLY A 191 13.82 54.54 20.85
C GLY A 191 12.56 54.29 20.03
N VAL A 192 12.38 54.92 18.85
CA VAL A 192 11.22 54.63 17.98
C VAL A 192 11.57 53.69 16.83
N MET A 193 12.80 53.84 16.29
CA MET A 193 13.24 53.05 15.14
C MET A 193 13.95 51.77 15.57
N ALA A 194 13.82 50.74 14.76
CA ALA A 194 14.66 49.56 14.90
C ALA A 194 16.10 49.87 14.48
N PRO A 195 17.12 49.17 15.01
CA PRO A 195 18.53 49.46 14.70
C PRO A 195 18.90 49.34 13.21
N ALA A 196 18.06 48.65 12.43
CA ALA A 196 18.27 48.45 11.00
C ALA A 196 17.52 49.48 10.11
N ASP A 197 16.65 50.30 10.69
CA ASP A 197 15.87 51.29 9.99
C ASP A 197 16.69 52.53 9.70
N ASP A 198 16.47 53.15 8.55
CA ASP A 198 17.05 54.41 8.17
C ASP A 198 15.94 55.46 8.01
N LEU A 199 16.13 56.63 8.61
CA LEU A 199 15.23 57.77 8.50
C LEU A 199 15.89 58.91 7.73
N LEU A 200 15.17 59.46 6.77
CA LEU A 200 15.51 60.69 6.09
C LEU A 200 14.45 61.75 6.37
N VAL A 201 14.87 62.93 6.73
CA VAL A 201 14.01 64.13 6.79
C VAL A 201 14.40 65.05 5.65
N LEU A 202 13.44 65.31 4.78
CA LEU A 202 13.66 66.15 3.57
C LEU A 202 12.86 67.46 3.68
N ASP A 203 13.38 68.52 3.18
CA ASP A 203 12.66 69.81 3.07
C ASP A 203 11.73 69.83 1.82
N SER A 204 10.99 70.92 1.66
CA SER A 204 10.11 71.15 0.49
C SER A 204 10.81 71.15 -0.86
N THR A 205 12.16 71.29 -0.87
CA THR A 205 13.01 71.26 -2.06
C THR A 205 13.73 69.90 -2.23
N TRP A 206 13.39 68.91 -1.37
CA TRP A 206 14.02 67.57 -1.32
C TRP A 206 15.50 67.59 -0.93
N ARG A 207 15.96 68.65 -0.24
CA ARG A 207 17.27 68.61 0.41
C ARG A 207 17.17 67.82 1.71
N THR A 208 18.23 67.04 1.99
CA THR A 208 18.31 66.28 3.22
C THR A 208 18.61 67.18 4.41
N VAL A 209 17.72 67.18 5.38
CA VAL A 209 17.84 67.90 6.64
C VAL A 209 18.48 67.06 7.72
N TYR A 210 18.06 65.79 7.76
CA TYR A 210 18.54 64.78 8.70
C TYR A 210 18.56 63.41 8.08
N TYR A 211 19.50 62.59 8.46
CA TYR A 211 19.57 61.14 8.13
C TYR A 211 20.24 60.37 9.26
N THR A 212 19.84 59.13 9.47
CA THR A 212 20.33 58.26 10.57
C THR A 212 21.69 57.63 10.27
N ARG A 213 22.04 57.43 8.99
CA ARG A 213 23.32 56.84 8.56
C ARG A 213 23.94 57.64 7.44
N THR A 214 25.28 57.63 7.38
CA THR A 214 26.07 58.25 6.32
C THR A 214 25.96 57.42 5.02
N VAL A 215 24.82 57.46 4.37
CA VAL A 215 24.68 56.94 3.00
C VAL A 215 24.88 58.16 2.09
N GLN A 216 25.34 57.92 0.86
CA GLN A 216 25.42 58.96 -0.17
C GLN A 216 24.02 59.56 -0.43
N THR A 217 23.62 60.49 0.38
CA THR A 217 22.25 60.96 0.57
C THR A 217 21.69 61.75 -0.57
N GLU A 218 22.54 62.52 -1.28
CA GLU A 218 22.11 63.40 -2.39
C GLU A 218 21.61 62.59 -3.60
N GLY A 219 22.33 61.54 -3.97
CA GLY A 219 21.91 60.65 -5.07
C GLY A 219 20.66 59.90 -4.76
N THR A 220 20.57 59.33 -3.54
CA THR A 220 19.42 58.57 -3.07
C THR A 220 18.16 59.43 -2.95
N ALA A 221 18.27 60.63 -2.38
CA ALA A 221 17.14 61.56 -2.28
C ALA A 221 16.64 62.03 -3.66
N ALA A 222 17.51 62.25 -4.61
CA ALA A 222 17.14 62.62 -5.98
C ALA A 222 16.43 61.45 -6.71
N ALA A 223 16.95 60.25 -6.57
CA ALA A 223 16.34 59.03 -7.13
C ALA A 223 14.95 58.80 -6.56
N LEU A 224 14.81 58.87 -5.24
CA LEU A 224 13.51 58.71 -4.56
C LEU A 224 12.52 59.80 -4.97
N ARG A 225 12.97 61.03 -5.11
CA ARG A 225 12.13 62.15 -5.63
C ARG A 225 11.60 61.84 -7.03
N SER A 226 12.47 61.38 -7.92
CA SER A 226 12.07 61.09 -9.30
C SER A 226 11.03 59.95 -9.34
N GLN A 227 11.20 58.92 -8.53
CA GLN A 227 10.28 57.80 -8.40
C GLN A 227 8.93 58.25 -7.81
N LEU A 228 8.96 59.06 -6.76
CA LEU A 228 7.74 59.60 -6.13
C LEU A 228 6.93 60.47 -7.09
N LEU A 229 7.61 61.41 -7.78
CA LEU A 229 6.97 62.27 -8.77
C LEU A 229 6.40 61.49 -9.97
N ALA A 230 7.01 60.38 -10.33
CA ALA A 230 6.54 59.46 -11.37
C ALA A 230 5.42 58.53 -10.91
N GLY A 231 5.00 58.56 -9.65
CA GLY A 231 4.02 57.63 -9.06
C GLY A 231 4.53 56.20 -9.01
N GLN A 232 5.85 56.00 -9.10
CA GLN A 232 6.48 54.69 -9.06
C GLN A 232 6.68 54.21 -7.61
N ARG A 233 6.80 52.89 -7.44
CA ARG A 233 7.18 52.32 -6.15
C ARG A 233 8.59 52.76 -5.78
N LEU A 234 8.76 53.23 -4.55
CA LEU A 234 10.07 53.65 -4.05
C LEU A 234 10.95 52.40 -3.84
N THR A 235 12.08 52.36 -4.55
CA THR A 235 13.01 51.22 -4.47
C THR A 235 14.39 51.63 -3.99
N GLY A 236 14.74 52.93 -4.08
CA GLY A 236 16.05 53.45 -3.69
C GLY A 236 17.22 52.69 -4.34
N ASP A 237 18.41 52.88 -3.82
CA ASP A 237 19.65 52.23 -4.32
C ASP A 237 19.75 50.74 -3.95
N LYS A 238 18.97 50.26 -2.99
CA LYS A 238 18.95 48.86 -2.54
C LYS A 238 17.90 48.00 -3.27
N GLY A 239 17.24 48.57 -4.29
CA GLY A 239 16.26 47.87 -5.09
C GLY A 239 15.07 47.38 -4.27
N ASP A 240 14.65 46.13 -4.49
CA ASP A 240 13.49 45.51 -3.82
C ASP A 240 13.77 45.03 -2.39
N ASP A 241 15.00 45.17 -1.87
CA ASP A 241 15.39 44.68 -0.54
C ASP A 241 14.93 45.60 0.61
N CYS A 242 14.32 46.75 0.32
CA CYS A 242 13.80 47.69 1.31
C CYS A 242 12.35 48.07 1.05
N ILE A 243 11.67 48.49 2.11
CA ILE A 243 10.33 49.08 2.09
C ILE A 243 10.47 50.55 2.51
N PHE A 244 9.83 51.43 1.76
CA PHE A 244 9.83 52.85 2.05
C PHE A 244 8.44 53.29 2.49
N TYR A 245 8.43 54.06 3.58
CA TYR A 245 7.21 54.71 4.08
C TYR A 245 7.43 56.22 4.06
N THR A 246 6.45 56.98 3.67
CA THR A 246 6.51 58.46 3.58
C THR A 246 5.40 59.08 4.39
N ALA A 247 5.70 60.15 5.10
CA ALA A 247 4.72 61.00 5.75
C ALA A 247 5.04 62.46 5.52
N ASP A 248 4.03 63.27 5.29
CA ASP A 248 4.15 64.70 5.22
C ASP A 248 4.22 65.28 6.64
N GLY A 249 5.31 65.95 6.92
CA GLY A 249 5.60 66.58 8.18
C GLY A 249 5.21 68.05 8.23
N PRO A 250 5.52 68.74 9.34
CA PRO A 250 5.22 70.15 9.51
C PRO A 250 6.03 71.04 8.53
N ALA A 251 5.50 72.19 8.15
CA ALA A 251 6.17 73.23 7.31
C ALA A 251 6.66 72.70 5.96
N GLY A 252 6.06 71.66 5.37
CA GLY A 252 6.44 71.12 4.07
C GLY A 252 7.63 70.14 4.09
N PHE A 253 8.06 69.72 5.26
CA PHE A 253 9.04 68.64 5.38
C PHE A 253 8.38 67.27 5.07
N THR A 254 9.20 66.34 4.54
CA THR A 254 8.77 64.98 4.29
C THR A 254 9.68 64.01 5.07
N LEU A 255 9.06 63.15 5.88
CA LEU A 255 9.76 62.05 6.54
C LEU A 255 9.72 60.82 5.65
N LEU A 256 10.84 60.15 5.50
CA LEU A 256 10.98 58.93 4.73
C LEU A 256 11.71 57.90 5.58
N LEU A 257 10.94 56.86 5.96
CA LEU A 257 11.46 55.70 6.71
C LEU A 257 11.80 54.58 5.73
N GLN A 258 13.02 54.11 5.74
CA GLN A 258 13.48 52.95 4.98
C GLN A 258 13.69 51.80 5.92
N GLN A 259 12.95 50.69 5.71
CA GLN A 259 13.10 49.44 6.44
C GLN A 259 13.64 48.35 5.52
N PRO A 260 14.64 47.55 5.95
CA PRO A 260 15.04 46.36 5.20
C PRO A 260 13.91 45.31 5.24
N ARG A 261 13.65 44.66 4.12
CA ARG A 261 12.69 43.54 4.06
C ARG A 261 13.23 42.37 4.84
N ILE A 262 12.41 41.78 5.70
CA ILE A 262 12.73 40.53 6.41
C ILE A 262 12.93 39.40 5.40
N TYR A 263 12.07 39.33 4.41
CA TYR A 263 12.17 38.35 3.33
C TYR A 263 12.70 38.98 2.05
N THR A 264 14.02 39.03 1.94
CA THR A 264 14.70 39.36 0.67
C THR A 264 14.58 38.17 -0.30
N GLY A 265 14.78 38.42 -1.61
CA GLY A 265 14.71 37.36 -2.61
C GLY A 265 15.64 36.17 -2.32
N ARG A 266 16.78 36.41 -1.66
CA ARG A 266 17.71 35.34 -1.22
C ARG A 266 17.15 34.52 -0.06
N VAL A 267 16.59 35.18 0.93
CA VAL A 267 15.99 34.53 2.11
C VAL A 267 14.76 33.70 1.69
N LEU A 268 13.89 34.28 0.84
CA LEU A 268 12.75 33.53 0.28
C LEU A 268 13.21 32.30 -0.48
N ARG A 269 14.21 32.41 -1.35
CA ARG A 269 14.75 31.25 -2.09
C ARG A 269 15.27 30.16 -1.14
N SER A 270 16.04 30.55 -0.12
CA SER A 270 16.55 29.59 0.87
C SER A 270 15.41 28.92 1.66
N LEU A 271 14.39 29.70 2.02
CA LEU A 271 13.22 29.21 2.74
C LEU A 271 12.43 28.17 1.89
N TYR A 272 12.19 28.48 0.61
CA TYR A 272 11.55 27.54 -0.31
C TYR A 272 12.40 26.30 -0.59
N LEU A 273 13.73 26.44 -0.66
CA LEU A 273 14.62 25.27 -0.83
C LEU A 273 14.59 24.36 0.40
N VAL A 274 14.66 24.93 1.60
CA VAL A 274 14.60 24.15 2.85
C VAL A 274 13.22 23.51 3.01
N GLY A 275 12.13 24.27 2.78
CA GLY A 275 10.76 23.73 2.81
C GLY A 275 10.56 22.62 1.79
N GLY A 276 11.01 22.83 0.55
CA GLY A 276 10.97 21.82 -0.50
C GLY A 276 11.78 20.56 -0.17
N ALA A 277 12.98 20.71 0.42
CA ALA A 277 13.80 19.58 0.86
C ALA A 277 13.10 18.79 2.00
N LEU A 278 12.51 19.50 2.96
CA LEU A 278 11.73 18.89 4.05
C LEU A 278 10.49 18.19 3.52
N GLY A 279 9.78 18.83 2.57
CA GLY A 279 8.63 18.23 1.88
C GLY A 279 8.99 16.95 1.14
N LEU A 280 10.13 16.92 0.43
CA LEU A 280 10.66 15.72 -0.23
C LEU A 280 11.03 14.63 0.78
N LEU A 281 11.63 14.98 1.90
CA LEU A 281 11.92 14.02 2.98
C LEU A 281 10.64 13.41 3.56
N CYS A 282 9.66 14.25 3.88
CA CYS A 282 8.35 13.80 4.34
C CYS A 282 7.65 12.91 3.31
N MET A 283 7.74 13.26 2.02
CA MET A 283 7.21 12.43 0.93
C MET A 283 7.87 11.06 0.90
N ALA A 284 9.18 10.99 1.02
CA ALA A 284 9.91 9.71 1.07
C ALA A 284 9.49 8.88 2.28
N LEU A 285 9.38 9.49 3.46
CA LEU A 285 8.92 8.81 4.69
C LEU A 285 7.48 8.31 4.55
N CYS A 286 6.57 9.13 4.02
CA CYS A 286 5.19 8.71 3.74
C CYS A 286 5.12 7.55 2.73
N ALA A 287 5.95 7.57 1.69
CA ALA A 287 6.01 6.49 0.70
C ALA A 287 6.51 5.18 1.33
N VAL A 288 7.56 5.24 2.17
CA VAL A 288 8.08 4.08 2.91
C VAL A 288 7.03 3.55 3.89
N ALA A 289 6.39 4.43 4.66
CA ALA A 289 5.35 4.05 5.61
C ALA A 289 4.13 3.43 4.90
N ALA A 290 3.67 4.03 3.80
CA ALA A 290 2.58 3.50 2.97
C ALA A 290 2.92 2.14 2.36
N TRP A 291 4.17 1.96 1.88
CA TRP A 291 4.65 0.69 1.37
C TRP A 291 4.69 -0.39 2.46
N TRP A 292 5.24 -0.06 3.63
CA TRP A 292 5.33 -0.97 4.76
C TRP A 292 3.94 -1.38 5.26
N LEU A 293 3.05 -0.39 5.48
CA LEU A 293 1.69 -0.62 5.97
C LEU A 293 0.84 -1.41 4.96
N SER A 294 0.95 -1.06 3.67
CA SER A 294 0.28 -1.80 2.59
C SER A 294 0.73 -3.26 2.55
N ARG A 295 2.04 -3.52 2.75
CA ARG A 295 2.58 -4.88 2.80
C ARG A 295 2.13 -5.64 4.04
N TYR A 296 2.11 -4.97 5.18
CA TYR A 296 1.66 -5.55 6.46
C TYR A 296 0.20 -5.99 6.40
N LEU A 297 -0.70 -5.12 5.93
CA LEU A 297 -2.14 -5.41 5.83
C LEU A 297 -2.50 -6.38 4.69
N SER A 298 -1.71 -6.39 3.59
CA SER A 298 -2.04 -7.26 2.44
C SER A 298 -1.55 -8.69 2.62
N ARG A 299 -0.53 -8.95 3.44
CA ARG A 299 0.02 -10.31 3.66
C ARG A 299 -1.03 -11.31 4.18
N PRO A 300 -1.75 -11.01 5.26
CA PRO A 300 -2.78 -11.91 5.78
C PRO A 300 -3.92 -12.16 4.78
N VAL A 301 -4.33 -11.11 4.07
CA VAL A 301 -5.41 -11.22 3.07
C VAL A 301 -5.00 -12.09 1.88
N ASN A 302 -3.77 -11.94 1.39
CA ASN A 302 -3.26 -12.80 0.33
C ASN A 302 -3.10 -14.25 0.81
N ALA A 303 -2.61 -14.47 2.03
CA ALA A 303 -2.51 -15.81 2.60
C ALA A 303 -3.88 -16.50 2.69
N LEU A 304 -4.93 -15.76 3.03
CA LEU A 304 -6.30 -16.28 3.03
C LEU A 304 -6.80 -16.59 1.61
N ASP A 305 -6.52 -15.71 0.62
CA ASP A 305 -6.89 -15.96 -0.79
C ASP A 305 -6.18 -17.22 -1.34
N ASP A 306 -4.88 -17.37 -1.05
CA ASP A 306 -4.09 -18.53 -1.46
C ASP A 306 -4.62 -19.82 -0.79
N ALA A 307 -4.97 -19.75 0.50
CA ALA A 307 -5.57 -20.86 1.22
C ALA A 307 -6.94 -21.26 0.65
N MET A 308 -7.79 -20.28 0.33
CA MET A 308 -9.08 -20.55 -0.32
C MET A 308 -8.92 -21.25 -1.67
N ARG A 309 -7.93 -20.84 -2.48
CA ARG A 309 -7.64 -21.47 -3.77
C ARG A 309 -7.15 -22.90 -3.63
N GLN A 310 -6.38 -23.22 -2.59
CA GLN A 310 -5.94 -24.59 -2.32
C GLN A 310 -7.12 -25.48 -1.95
N VAL A 311 -8.04 -24.99 -1.11
CA VAL A 311 -9.28 -25.69 -0.79
C VAL A 311 -10.18 -25.89 -2.02
N GLU A 312 -10.26 -24.89 -2.94
CA GLU A 312 -10.96 -25.04 -4.22
C GLU A 312 -10.34 -26.14 -5.11
N GLN A 313 -9.03 -26.39 -5.00
CA GLN A 313 -8.32 -27.44 -5.72
C GLN A 313 -8.42 -28.81 -5.04
N GLY A 314 -9.10 -28.89 -3.90
CA GLY A 314 -9.34 -30.15 -3.18
C GLY A 314 -8.39 -30.43 -2.03
N ASP A 315 -7.50 -29.53 -1.68
CA ASP A 315 -6.64 -29.67 -0.49
C ASP A 315 -7.36 -29.13 0.74
N TYR A 316 -8.01 -30.05 1.46
CA TYR A 316 -8.75 -29.74 2.68
C TYR A 316 -7.91 -29.89 3.95
N ASP A 317 -6.67 -30.39 3.87
CA ASP A 317 -5.77 -30.55 5.01
C ASP A 317 -4.99 -29.26 5.32
N MET A 318 -5.18 -28.23 4.51
CA MET A 318 -4.53 -26.96 4.68
C MET A 318 -5.00 -26.21 5.92
N HIS A 319 -4.05 -25.77 6.76
CA HIS A 319 -4.31 -24.95 7.94
C HIS A 319 -3.68 -23.55 7.76
N LEU A 320 -4.50 -22.53 7.90
CA LEU A 320 -4.05 -21.13 7.83
C LEU A 320 -3.63 -20.65 9.23
N TYR A 321 -2.33 -20.44 9.44
CA TYR A 321 -1.79 -19.86 10.67
C TYR A 321 -1.58 -18.35 10.49
N LEU A 322 -2.43 -17.54 11.12
CA LEU A 322 -2.27 -16.10 11.24
C LEU A 322 -2.15 -15.77 12.73
N ASP A 323 -0.96 -15.37 13.15
CA ASP A 323 -0.69 -14.90 14.52
C ASP A 323 -1.10 -13.42 14.62
N SER A 324 -2.40 -13.18 14.65
CA SER A 324 -2.99 -11.85 14.77
C SER A 324 -4.17 -11.91 15.74
N PRO A 325 -4.19 -11.07 16.79
CA PRO A 325 -5.29 -11.06 17.77
C PRO A 325 -6.53 -10.31 17.29
N ASP A 326 -6.54 -9.82 16.06
CA ASP A 326 -7.57 -8.97 15.46
C ASP A 326 -8.64 -9.76 14.66
N GLU A 327 -9.41 -9.03 13.85
CA GLU A 327 -10.44 -9.59 12.97
C GLU A 327 -9.88 -10.60 11.96
N LEU A 328 -8.63 -10.42 11.52
CA LEU A 328 -7.99 -11.31 10.54
C LEU A 328 -7.64 -12.65 11.17
N GLY A 329 -7.17 -12.67 12.43
CA GLY A 329 -6.94 -13.90 13.17
C GLY A 329 -8.24 -14.67 13.44
N ARG A 330 -9.33 -13.96 13.78
CA ARG A 330 -10.66 -14.59 13.93
C ARG A 330 -11.17 -15.17 12.60
N LEU A 331 -10.93 -14.50 11.48
CA LEU A 331 -11.29 -14.97 10.14
C LEU A 331 -10.52 -16.24 9.78
N ALA A 332 -9.20 -16.28 10.06
CA ALA A 332 -8.38 -17.47 9.86
C ALA A 332 -8.88 -18.67 10.70
N ALA A 333 -9.21 -18.45 11.97
CA ALA A 333 -9.77 -19.50 12.83
C ALA A 333 -11.13 -20.00 12.34
N SER A 334 -11.96 -19.11 11.79
CA SER A 334 -13.26 -19.50 11.21
C SER A 334 -13.09 -20.27 9.91
N PHE A 335 -12.12 -19.87 9.07
CA PHE A 335 -11.75 -20.59 7.87
C PHE A 335 -11.29 -22.03 8.20
N ASN A 336 -10.34 -22.18 9.14
CA ASN A 336 -9.85 -23.51 9.54
C ASN A 336 -10.96 -24.41 10.10
N ARG A 337 -11.90 -23.84 10.85
CA ARG A 337 -13.06 -24.57 11.35
C ARG A 337 -13.98 -25.05 10.22
N MET A 338 -14.23 -24.18 9.25
CA MET A 338 -15.03 -24.50 8.07
C MET A 338 -14.39 -25.61 7.21
N THR A 339 -13.09 -25.53 6.96
CA THR A 339 -12.36 -26.55 6.18
C THR A 339 -12.37 -27.91 6.91
N GLU A 340 -12.16 -27.92 8.22
CA GLU A 340 -12.23 -29.14 9.02
C GLU A 340 -13.64 -29.75 9.04
N GLU A 341 -14.69 -28.97 9.21
CA GLU A 341 -16.07 -29.43 9.12
C GLU A 341 -16.38 -29.98 7.72
N TYR A 342 -15.89 -29.35 6.67
CA TYR A 342 -16.09 -29.81 5.30
C TYR A 342 -15.38 -31.14 5.06
N ARG A 343 -14.13 -31.31 5.51
CA ARG A 343 -13.35 -32.54 5.43
C ARG A 343 -14.09 -33.70 6.13
N GLN A 344 -14.54 -33.49 7.37
CA GLN A 344 -15.28 -34.49 8.12
C GLN A 344 -16.62 -34.90 7.44
N ASN A 345 -17.31 -33.93 6.83
CA ASN A 345 -18.52 -34.19 6.09
C ASN A 345 -18.28 -35.02 4.82
N LEU A 346 -17.16 -34.70 4.12
CA LEU A 346 -16.75 -35.47 2.94
C LEU A 346 -16.42 -36.92 3.30
N GLU A 347 -15.62 -37.13 4.35
CA GLU A 347 -15.30 -38.48 4.85
C GLU A 347 -16.56 -39.28 5.21
N ARG A 348 -17.48 -38.65 5.96
CA ARG A 348 -18.77 -39.28 6.31
C ARG A 348 -19.61 -39.61 5.07
N SER A 349 -19.59 -38.72 4.05
CA SER A 349 -20.33 -38.96 2.81
C SER A 349 -19.76 -40.14 2.03
N VAL A 350 -18.42 -40.23 1.92
CA VAL A 350 -17.75 -41.37 1.27
C VAL A 350 -18.04 -42.68 2.01
N GLN A 351 -17.95 -42.67 3.33
CA GLN A 351 -18.24 -43.84 4.14
C GLN A 351 -19.70 -44.31 3.98
N ARG A 352 -20.66 -43.40 4.02
CA ARG A 352 -22.07 -43.71 3.78
C ARG A 352 -22.30 -44.32 2.40
N GLN A 353 -21.64 -43.78 1.38
CA GLN A 353 -21.76 -44.30 0.02
C GLN A 353 -21.23 -45.73 -0.08
N LYS A 354 -20.11 -46.04 0.61
CA LYS A 354 -19.55 -47.37 0.68
C LYS A 354 -20.54 -48.34 1.36
N GLU A 355 -21.10 -47.97 2.50
CA GLU A 355 -22.08 -48.75 3.23
C GLU A 355 -23.36 -49.01 2.40
N LEU A 356 -23.81 -48.01 1.65
CA LEU A 356 -24.95 -48.16 0.74
C LEU A 356 -24.64 -49.15 -0.38
N ASN A 357 -23.48 -49.07 -1.00
CA ASN A 357 -23.06 -49.99 -2.06
C ASN A 357 -22.97 -51.44 -1.54
N GLU A 358 -22.34 -51.64 -0.38
CA GLU A 358 -22.28 -52.98 0.25
C GLU A 358 -23.67 -53.52 0.58
N THR A 359 -24.56 -52.68 1.08
CA THR A 359 -25.95 -53.08 1.39
C THR A 359 -26.71 -53.46 0.12
N GLN A 360 -26.54 -52.70 -0.96
CA GLN A 360 -27.14 -53.01 -2.26
C GLN A 360 -26.64 -54.32 -2.82
N LEU A 361 -25.33 -54.60 -2.74
CA LEU A 361 -24.76 -55.88 -3.17
C LEU A 361 -25.33 -57.06 -2.37
N ARG A 362 -25.41 -56.94 -1.03
CA ARG A 362 -26.03 -57.97 -0.17
C ARG A 362 -27.50 -58.19 -0.50
N MET A 363 -28.23 -57.11 -0.81
CA MET A 363 -29.65 -57.20 -1.18
C MET A 363 -29.85 -57.93 -2.52
N LEU A 364 -28.98 -57.64 -3.52
CA LEU A 364 -28.99 -58.35 -4.80
C LEU A 364 -28.65 -59.84 -4.65
N GLN A 365 -27.66 -60.19 -3.82
CA GLN A 365 -27.31 -61.59 -3.51
C GLN A 365 -28.45 -62.29 -2.79
N ALA A 366 -29.18 -61.69 -1.88
CA ALA A 366 -30.32 -62.27 -1.17
C ALA A 366 -31.52 -62.47 -2.08
N GLN A 367 -31.67 -61.80 -3.20
CA GLN A 367 -32.74 -62.01 -4.19
C GLN A 367 -32.61 -63.36 -4.92
N LEU A 368 -31.42 -63.94 -5.00
CA LEU A 368 -31.16 -65.23 -5.56
C LEU A 368 -31.48 -66.32 -4.48
N ASN A 369 -32.67 -66.52 -4.04
CA ASN A 369 -33.02 -67.45 -2.96
C ASN A 369 -32.28 -68.81 -3.09
N PRO A 370 -31.09 -69.03 -2.50
CA PRO A 370 -30.28 -70.23 -2.72
C PRO A 370 -31.00 -71.48 -2.23
N HIS A 371 -31.77 -71.38 -1.16
CA HIS A 371 -32.51 -72.45 -0.60
C HIS A 371 -33.61 -72.98 -1.54
N PHE A 372 -34.26 -72.07 -2.29
CA PHE A 372 -35.25 -72.53 -3.28
C PHE A 372 -34.58 -73.30 -4.42
N LEU A 373 -33.39 -72.83 -4.89
CA LEU A 373 -32.64 -73.50 -5.95
C LEU A 373 -32.22 -74.94 -5.50
N TYR A 374 -31.65 -75.07 -4.29
CA TYR A 374 -31.22 -76.35 -3.76
C TYR A 374 -32.40 -77.32 -3.59
N ASN A 375 -33.50 -76.87 -3.00
CA ASN A 375 -34.69 -77.70 -2.82
C ASN A 375 -35.27 -78.20 -4.15
N THR A 376 -35.19 -77.34 -5.20
CA THR A 376 -35.65 -77.70 -6.54
C THR A 376 -34.75 -78.76 -7.16
N LEU A 377 -33.45 -78.64 -7.02
CA LEU A 377 -32.47 -79.62 -7.51
C LEU A 377 -32.57 -80.95 -6.74
N ASP A 378 -32.75 -80.93 -5.41
CA ASP A 378 -33.00 -82.12 -4.61
C ASP A 378 -34.28 -82.81 -5.05
N CYS A 379 -35.35 -82.09 -5.35
CA CYS A 379 -36.59 -82.68 -5.87
C CYS A 379 -36.33 -83.32 -7.24
N MET A 380 -35.60 -82.74 -8.14
CA MET A 380 -35.21 -83.27 -9.44
C MET A 380 -34.38 -84.54 -9.29
N LYS A 381 -33.42 -84.58 -8.35
CA LYS A 381 -32.64 -85.78 -8.00
C LYS A 381 -33.53 -86.96 -7.59
N TRP A 382 -34.41 -86.69 -6.64
CA TRP A 382 -35.33 -87.78 -6.17
C TRP A 382 -36.29 -88.26 -7.24
N LEU A 383 -36.76 -87.39 -8.14
CA LEU A 383 -37.57 -87.77 -9.30
C LEU A 383 -36.75 -88.59 -10.30
N GLY A 384 -35.50 -88.30 -10.51
CA GLY A 384 -34.59 -89.06 -11.36
C GLY A 384 -34.40 -90.50 -10.80
N VAL A 385 -34.12 -90.63 -9.50
CA VAL A 385 -33.99 -91.95 -8.82
C VAL A 385 -35.28 -92.70 -8.91
N ALA A 386 -36.43 -92.09 -8.60
CA ALA A 386 -37.73 -92.75 -8.58
C ALA A 386 -38.19 -93.26 -9.95
N ASN A 387 -37.79 -92.62 -11.04
CA ASN A 387 -38.13 -92.98 -12.41
C ASN A 387 -37.03 -93.79 -13.13
N HIS A 388 -36.01 -94.25 -12.40
CA HIS A 388 -34.86 -94.98 -12.94
C HIS A 388 -34.06 -94.26 -14.05
N VAL A 389 -33.94 -92.96 -13.94
CA VAL A 389 -33.14 -92.13 -14.84
C VAL A 389 -31.97 -91.59 -14.04
N PRO A 390 -30.87 -92.34 -13.89
CA PRO A 390 -29.73 -91.93 -13.06
C PRO A 390 -29.08 -90.64 -13.52
N GLN A 391 -29.04 -90.39 -14.81
CA GLN A 391 -28.45 -89.17 -15.39
C GLN A 391 -29.08 -87.91 -14.84
N ILE A 392 -30.41 -87.86 -14.58
CA ILE A 392 -31.08 -86.71 -13.97
C ILE A 392 -30.66 -86.50 -12.51
N ALA A 393 -30.50 -87.63 -11.79
CA ALA A 393 -30.07 -87.59 -10.40
C ALA A 393 -28.64 -87.10 -10.25
N ASP A 394 -27.75 -87.57 -11.13
CA ASP A 394 -26.34 -87.18 -11.14
C ASP A 394 -26.17 -85.66 -11.55
N MET A 395 -26.81 -85.26 -12.67
CA MET A 395 -26.84 -83.85 -13.07
C MET A 395 -27.37 -82.94 -11.97
N SER A 396 -28.46 -83.32 -11.30
CA SER A 396 -29.04 -82.47 -10.25
C SER A 396 -28.11 -82.36 -9.04
N THR A 397 -27.39 -83.47 -8.72
CA THR A 397 -26.40 -83.48 -7.65
C THR A 397 -25.21 -82.63 -7.94
N ASP A 398 -24.62 -82.76 -9.14
CA ASP A 398 -23.46 -81.99 -9.57
C ASP A 398 -23.81 -80.52 -9.71
N LEU A 399 -24.98 -80.16 -10.27
CA LEU A 399 -25.43 -78.78 -10.38
C LEU A 399 -25.66 -78.15 -8.99
N ALA A 400 -26.21 -78.88 -8.03
CA ALA A 400 -26.39 -78.42 -6.66
C ALA A 400 -25.02 -78.13 -5.98
N ALA A 401 -24.00 -78.96 -6.25
CA ALA A 401 -22.65 -78.77 -5.73
C ALA A 401 -21.96 -77.54 -6.32
N LEU A 402 -22.08 -77.36 -7.64
CA LEU A 402 -21.53 -76.14 -8.33
C LEU A 402 -22.22 -74.87 -7.84
N LEU A 403 -23.54 -74.85 -7.72
CA LEU A 403 -24.26 -73.68 -7.17
C LEU A 403 -23.87 -73.41 -5.71
N ARG A 404 -23.69 -74.44 -4.89
CA ARG A 404 -23.22 -74.28 -3.50
C ARG A 404 -21.85 -73.72 -3.44
N ALA A 405 -20.94 -74.18 -4.28
CA ALA A 405 -19.61 -73.64 -4.40
C ALA A 405 -19.62 -72.18 -4.86
N GLY A 406 -20.50 -71.77 -5.82
CA GLY A 406 -20.63 -70.42 -6.31
C GLY A 406 -21.15 -69.39 -5.30
N ILE A 407 -22.09 -69.80 -4.43
CA ILE A 407 -22.80 -68.91 -3.49
C ILE A 407 -22.13 -68.85 -2.12
N SER A 408 -21.52 -69.96 -1.66
CA SER A 408 -20.98 -70.05 -0.30
C SER A 408 -19.54 -70.57 -0.27
N GLY A 409 -18.86 -70.36 0.85
CA GLY A 409 -17.52 -70.87 1.10
C GLY A 409 -16.43 -69.80 0.93
N SER A 410 -15.17 -70.22 1.09
CA SER A 410 -14.00 -69.39 0.93
C SER A 410 -13.78 -68.97 -0.52
N GLU A 411 -13.26 -67.79 -0.77
CA GLU A 411 -12.87 -67.29 -2.11
C GLU A 411 -11.62 -67.99 -2.64
N LEU A 412 -10.83 -68.58 -1.76
CA LEU A 412 -9.62 -69.33 -2.06
C LEU A 412 -9.80 -70.77 -1.54
N ILE A 413 -9.52 -71.74 -2.39
CA ILE A 413 -9.68 -73.14 -2.12
C ILE A 413 -8.45 -73.97 -2.55
N PRO A 414 -8.21 -75.15 -2.02
CA PRO A 414 -7.22 -76.08 -2.55
C PRO A 414 -7.55 -76.47 -4.01
N LEU A 415 -6.51 -76.71 -4.81
CA LEU A 415 -6.65 -77.09 -6.21
C LEU A 415 -7.40 -78.40 -6.36
N GLU A 416 -7.30 -79.36 -5.41
CA GLU A 416 -8.10 -80.60 -5.37
C GLU A 416 -9.61 -80.30 -5.35
N ASP A 417 -10.04 -79.29 -4.57
CA ASP A 417 -11.44 -78.91 -4.50
C ASP A 417 -11.91 -78.27 -5.81
N GLU A 418 -11.05 -77.40 -6.43
CA GLU A 418 -11.32 -76.79 -7.72
C GLU A 418 -11.40 -77.83 -8.84
N LEU A 419 -10.53 -78.88 -8.81
CA LEU A 419 -10.57 -79.98 -9.77
C LEU A 419 -11.83 -80.83 -9.60
N GLU A 420 -12.34 -81.03 -8.36
CA GLU A 420 -13.59 -81.71 -8.10
C GLU A 420 -14.78 -80.93 -8.68
N LEU A 421 -14.79 -79.56 -8.55
CA LEU A 421 -15.81 -78.74 -9.20
C LEU A 421 -15.74 -78.83 -10.72
N VAL A 422 -14.57 -78.94 -11.30
CA VAL A 422 -14.37 -79.14 -12.74
C VAL A 422 -14.92 -80.51 -13.15
N ARG A 423 -14.67 -81.59 -12.39
CA ARG A 423 -15.24 -82.94 -12.67
C ARG A 423 -16.76 -82.92 -12.64
N GLN A 424 -17.34 -82.29 -11.63
CA GLN A 424 -18.81 -82.14 -11.55
C GLN A 424 -19.36 -81.37 -12.74
N TYR A 425 -18.66 -80.32 -13.19
CA TYR A 425 -19.03 -79.57 -14.40
C TYR A 425 -18.93 -80.46 -15.64
N LEU A 426 -17.85 -81.21 -15.80
CA LEU A 426 -17.62 -82.13 -16.91
C LEU A 426 -18.70 -83.19 -16.99
N ASN A 427 -19.10 -83.87 -15.87
CA ASN A 427 -20.18 -84.83 -15.82
C ASN A 427 -21.49 -84.28 -16.39
N ILE A 428 -21.84 -83.05 -16.03
CA ILE A 428 -23.02 -82.34 -16.58
C ILE A 428 -22.91 -82.16 -18.08
N GLN A 429 -21.73 -81.76 -18.57
CA GLN A 429 -21.51 -81.48 -19.97
C GLN A 429 -21.39 -82.70 -20.83
N GLU A 430 -20.82 -83.83 -20.30
CA GLU A 430 -20.78 -85.13 -20.99
C GLU A 430 -22.20 -85.65 -21.26
N ILE A 431 -23.10 -85.57 -20.28
CA ILE A 431 -24.52 -85.94 -20.46
C ILE A 431 -25.18 -85.02 -21.50
N ARG A 432 -24.86 -83.70 -21.54
CA ARG A 432 -25.43 -82.71 -22.48
C ARG A 432 -24.95 -82.90 -23.90
N PHE A 433 -23.70 -83.32 -24.09
CA PHE A 433 -23.06 -83.43 -25.41
C PHE A 433 -22.98 -84.90 -25.86
N GLU A 434 -23.66 -85.82 -25.15
CA GLU A 434 -23.80 -87.26 -25.54
C GLU A 434 -22.41 -87.90 -25.79
N ASP A 435 -21.49 -87.70 -24.83
CA ASP A 435 -20.13 -88.27 -24.84
C ASP A 435 -19.26 -87.90 -26.11
N ARG A 436 -19.53 -86.79 -26.77
CA ARG A 436 -18.79 -86.35 -28.00
C ARG A 436 -17.39 -85.82 -27.70
N PHE A 437 -17.00 -85.66 -26.46
CA PHE A 437 -15.67 -85.21 -26.09
C PHE A 437 -15.15 -86.03 -24.90
N VAL A 438 -13.83 -86.06 -24.78
CA VAL A 438 -13.12 -86.64 -23.63
C VAL A 438 -12.26 -85.56 -23.01
N CYS A 439 -12.35 -85.44 -21.69
CA CYS A 439 -11.49 -84.56 -20.95
C CYS A 439 -10.54 -85.37 -20.04
N GLU A 440 -9.26 -85.25 -20.32
CA GLU A 440 -8.19 -85.86 -19.51
C GLU A 440 -7.69 -84.82 -18.47
N ILE A 441 -7.73 -85.15 -17.20
CA ILE A 441 -7.21 -84.37 -16.09
C ILE A 441 -5.94 -85.07 -15.58
N ASP A 442 -4.77 -84.49 -15.90
CA ASP A 442 -3.44 -85.05 -15.60
C ASP A 442 -2.70 -84.06 -14.65
N VAL A 443 -3.14 -83.98 -13.37
CA VAL A 443 -2.58 -83.11 -12.36
C VAL A 443 -1.92 -83.94 -11.26
N ASP A 444 -0.60 -83.76 -11.11
CA ASP A 444 0.17 -84.47 -10.09
C ASP A 444 -0.29 -84.14 -8.67
N GLU A 445 -0.30 -85.14 -7.76
CA GLU A 445 -0.71 -84.98 -6.35
C GLU A 445 0.00 -83.81 -5.62
N ARG A 446 1.25 -83.51 -6.01
CA ARG A 446 2.04 -82.41 -5.43
C ARG A 446 1.42 -81.03 -5.59
N PHE A 447 0.54 -80.83 -6.59
CA PHE A 447 -0.15 -79.59 -6.86
C PHE A 447 -1.50 -79.45 -6.22
N GLN A 448 -2.12 -80.61 -5.80
CA GLN A 448 -3.49 -80.63 -5.31
C GLN A 448 -3.74 -79.75 -4.09
N HIS A 449 -2.75 -79.61 -3.23
CA HIS A 449 -2.84 -78.74 -2.04
C HIS A 449 -2.46 -77.28 -2.30
N CYS A 450 -2.18 -76.85 -3.55
CA CYS A 450 -1.97 -75.47 -3.90
C CYS A 450 -3.28 -74.69 -3.77
N ILE A 451 -3.20 -73.48 -3.22
CA ILE A 451 -4.37 -72.61 -3.02
C ILE A 451 -4.61 -71.78 -4.28
N VAL A 452 -5.83 -71.89 -4.81
CA VAL A 452 -6.28 -71.16 -6.00
C VAL A 452 -7.59 -70.42 -5.74
N PRO A 453 -7.87 -69.32 -6.46
CA PRO A 453 -9.19 -68.69 -6.40
C PRO A 453 -10.25 -69.68 -6.92
N LYS A 454 -11.41 -69.70 -6.27
CA LYS A 454 -12.48 -70.56 -6.59
C LYS A 454 -13.09 -70.30 -7.95
N MET A 455 -13.44 -71.36 -8.69
CA MET A 455 -14.09 -71.28 -10.01
C MET A 455 -13.23 -70.58 -11.08
N VAL A 456 -11.91 -70.69 -11.04
CA VAL A 456 -11.01 -70.18 -12.08
C VAL A 456 -10.74 -71.19 -13.19
N LEU A 457 -10.78 -72.49 -12.94
CA LEU A 457 -10.59 -73.51 -13.96
C LEU A 457 -11.87 -73.78 -14.75
N GLN A 458 -13.05 -73.72 -14.13
CA GLN A 458 -14.33 -73.97 -14.78
C GLN A 458 -14.51 -73.11 -16.05
N PRO A 459 -14.27 -71.76 -16.08
CA PRO A 459 -14.40 -70.97 -17.29
C PRO A 459 -13.41 -71.33 -18.41
N LEU A 460 -12.24 -71.88 -18.06
CA LEU A 460 -11.25 -72.35 -19.03
C LEU A 460 -11.75 -73.61 -19.73
N VAL A 461 -12.24 -74.60 -18.92
CA VAL A 461 -12.83 -75.85 -19.40
C VAL A 461 -14.10 -75.56 -20.17
N GLU A 462 -14.97 -74.69 -19.67
CA GLU A 462 -16.17 -74.21 -20.38
C GLU A 462 -15.86 -73.67 -21.76
N ASN A 463 -14.85 -72.82 -21.84
CA ASN A 463 -14.39 -72.26 -23.12
C ASN A 463 -13.91 -73.34 -24.07
N ALA A 464 -13.14 -74.30 -23.60
CA ALA A 464 -12.69 -75.46 -24.40
C ALA A 464 -13.85 -76.29 -24.90
N ILE A 465 -14.86 -76.56 -24.07
CA ILE A 465 -16.06 -77.35 -24.47
C ILE A 465 -16.92 -76.59 -25.44
N ILE A 466 -17.40 -75.37 -25.05
CA ILE A 466 -18.43 -74.63 -25.80
C ILE A 466 -17.88 -74.05 -27.08
N HIS A 467 -16.67 -73.47 -26.99
CA HIS A 467 -16.07 -72.73 -28.11
C HIS A 467 -15.02 -73.54 -28.89
N GLY A 468 -14.41 -74.52 -28.26
CA GLY A 468 -13.44 -75.41 -28.89
C GLY A 468 -14.09 -76.58 -29.58
N VAL A 469 -14.57 -77.60 -28.83
CA VAL A 469 -14.87 -78.91 -29.34
C VAL A 469 -16.38 -79.24 -29.57
N ALA A 470 -17.30 -78.32 -29.25
CA ALA A 470 -18.76 -78.56 -29.34
C ALA A 470 -19.25 -79.06 -30.69
N ASP A 471 -18.59 -78.70 -31.79
CA ASP A 471 -18.96 -79.03 -33.16
C ASP A 471 -18.18 -80.23 -33.70
N LEU A 472 -17.30 -80.88 -32.88
CA LEU A 472 -16.54 -82.09 -33.25
C LEU A 472 -17.27 -83.35 -32.87
N GLU A 473 -17.04 -84.47 -33.62
CA GLU A 473 -17.52 -85.79 -33.28
C GLU A 473 -16.62 -86.49 -32.26
N GLU A 474 -15.33 -86.16 -32.23
CA GLU A 474 -14.32 -86.65 -31.31
C GLU A 474 -13.54 -85.48 -30.72
N GLY A 475 -14.08 -84.73 -29.75
CA GLY A 475 -13.44 -83.67 -29.01
C GLY A 475 -12.46 -84.18 -27.98
N TYR A 476 -11.29 -83.58 -27.87
CA TYR A 476 -10.29 -83.96 -26.86
C TYR A 476 -9.86 -82.68 -26.15
N ILE A 477 -9.98 -82.73 -24.77
CA ILE A 477 -9.52 -81.63 -23.90
C ILE A 477 -8.54 -82.21 -22.89
N LYS A 478 -7.43 -81.56 -22.68
CA LYS A 478 -6.47 -81.93 -21.65
C LYS A 478 -6.24 -80.77 -20.69
N LEU A 479 -6.43 -81.10 -19.38
CA LEU A 479 -6.08 -80.17 -18.28
C LEU A 479 -4.90 -80.76 -17.50
N TRP A 480 -3.85 -80.02 -17.31
CA TRP A 480 -2.68 -80.47 -16.57
C TRP A 480 -2.02 -79.27 -15.82
N ALA A 481 -1.15 -79.62 -14.86
CA ALA A 481 -0.41 -78.66 -14.07
C ALA A 481 1.06 -78.83 -14.27
N GLU A 482 1.78 -77.71 -14.33
CA GLU A 482 3.27 -77.65 -14.42
C GLU A 482 3.80 -76.62 -13.42
N GLU A 483 5.05 -76.80 -13.03
CA GLU A 483 5.80 -75.82 -12.24
C GLU A 483 6.85 -75.13 -13.12
N ASP A 484 6.84 -73.78 -13.08
CA ASP A 484 7.81 -72.98 -13.79
C ASP A 484 8.33 -71.86 -12.88
N GLY A 485 9.59 -71.98 -12.44
CA GLY A 485 10.27 -70.93 -11.65
C GLY A 485 9.65 -70.65 -10.28
N GLY A 486 8.89 -71.61 -9.72
CA GLY A 486 8.17 -71.45 -8.45
C GLY A 486 6.71 -70.97 -8.61
N ASP A 487 6.25 -70.81 -9.84
CA ASP A 487 4.86 -70.55 -10.17
C ASP A 487 4.13 -71.85 -10.57
N LEU A 488 2.83 -71.88 -10.32
CA LEU A 488 1.93 -72.94 -10.77
C LEU A 488 1.31 -72.53 -12.11
N LEU A 489 1.54 -73.33 -13.16
CA LEU A 489 0.90 -73.20 -14.45
C LEU A 489 -0.21 -74.22 -14.60
N LEU A 490 -1.44 -73.80 -14.65
CA LEU A 490 -2.60 -74.63 -14.96
C LEU A 490 -2.93 -74.44 -16.44
N ARG A 491 -2.92 -75.54 -17.19
CA ARG A 491 -3.11 -75.49 -18.64
C ARG A 491 -4.32 -76.31 -19.07
N VAL A 492 -5.12 -75.71 -19.94
CA VAL A 492 -6.22 -76.40 -20.63
C VAL A 492 -5.95 -76.30 -22.13
N SER A 493 -5.96 -77.43 -22.81
CA SER A 493 -5.85 -77.45 -24.27
C SER A 493 -7.01 -78.23 -24.86
N ASP A 494 -7.43 -77.87 -26.05
CA ASP A 494 -8.48 -78.55 -26.84
C ASP A 494 -7.96 -78.75 -28.27
N ASN A 495 -8.57 -79.75 -28.98
CA ASN A 495 -8.34 -80.03 -30.40
C ASN A 495 -9.40 -79.38 -31.29
N GLY A 496 -10.07 -78.32 -30.80
CA GLY A 496 -11.18 -77.67 -31.46
C GLY A 496 -10.81 -76.68 -32.60
N ARG A 497 -11.73 -75.75 -32.86
CA ARG A 497 -11.57 -74.75 -33.94
C ARG A 497 -10.56 -73.65 -33.64
N GLY A 498 -10.02 -73.64 -32.43
CA GLY A 498 -9.11 -72.59 -32.00
C GLY A 498 -9.76 -71.25 -31.64
N ILE A 499 -8.94 -70.33 -31.14
CA ILE A 499 -9.37 -68.98 -30.70
C ILE A 499 -9.06 -67.98 -31.86
N ALA A 500 -10.01 -67.11 -32.18
CA ALA A 500 -9.85 -66.10 -33.20
C ALA A 500 -8.73 -65.11 -32.85
N PRO A 501 -7.89 -64.66 -33.82
CA PRO A 501 -6.75 -63.76 -33.57
C PRO A 501 -7.14 -62.45 -32.89
N GLU A 502 -8.35 -61.97 -33.11
CA GLU A 502 -8.87 -60.74 -32.48
C GLU A 502 -9.11 -60.92 -30.99
N VAL A 503 -9.53 -62.11 -30.58
CA VAL A 503 -9.75 -62.48 -29.18
C VAL A 503 -8.41 -62.67 -28.46
N LEU A 504 -7.43 -63.34 -29.11
CA LEU A 504 -6.07 -63.48 -28.61
C LEU A 504 -5.41 -62.11 -28.36
N ALA A 505 -5.47 -61.22 -29.33
CA ALA A 505 -4.89 -59.87 -29.19
C ALA A 505 -5.50 -59.05 -28.04
N ARG A 506 -6.81 -59.22 -27.79
CA ARG A 506 -7.46 -58.53 -26.67
C ARG A 506 -7.11 -59.16 -25.30
N LEU A 507 -6.94 -60.46 -25.24
CA LEU A 507 -6.47 -61.16 -24.04
C LEU A 507 -5.04 -60.69 -23.70
N GLU A 508 -4.15 -60.60 -24.68
CA GLU A 508 -2.79 -60.10 -24.48
C GLU A 508 -2.76 -58.63 -24.00
N LEU A 509 -3.70 -57.80 -24.48
CA LEU A 509 -3.83 -56.39 -24.09
C LEU A 509 -4.66 -56.17 -22.83
N HIS A 510 -5.15 -57.25 -22.19
CA HIS A 510 -6.00 -57.22 -20.98
C HIS A 510 -7.25 -56.32 -21.15
N GLN A 511 -7.86 -56.33 -22.34
CA GLN A 511 -9.02 -55.54 -22.69
C GLN A 511 -10.31 -56.40 -22.62
N ASP A 512 -11.44 -55.71 -22.38
CA ASP A 512 -12.75 -56.37 -22.40
C ASP A 512 -13.01 -57.05 -23.76
N ILE A 513 -13.45 -58.34 -23.71
CA ILE A 513 -13.71 -59.14 -24.91
C ILE A 513 -15.23 -59.16 -25.16
N PRO A 514 -15.77 -58.62 -26.26
CA PRO A 514 -17.18 -58.66 -26.57
C PRO A 514 -17.58 -60.05 -27.04
N GLY A 515 -18.76 -60.53 -26.61
CA GLY A 515 -19.40 -61.74 -27.10
C GLY A 515 -18.84 -63.06 -26.59
N GLY A 516 -19.46 -63.73 -25.64
CA GLY A 516 -19.27 -65.15 -25.28
C GLY A 516 -17.99 -65.55 -24.53
N HIS A 517 -16.93 -64.75 -24.58
CA HIS A 517 -15.64 -65.03 -23.91
C HIS A 517 -15.40 -64.22 -22.61
N LEU A 518 -16.47 -63.72 -21.99
CA LEU A 518 -16.43 -62.97 -20.73
C LEU A 518 -15.77 -63.76 -19.59
N GLY A 519 -15.85 -65.11 -19.64
CA GLY A 519 -15.29 -66.00 -18.63
C GLY A 519 -13.76 -65.88 -18.53
N LEU A 520 -13.03 -65.91 -19.66
CA LEU A 520 -11.59 -65.86 -19.67
C LEU A 520 -11.06 -64.48 -19.21
N ALA A 521 -11.70 -63.37 -19.67
CA ALA A 521 -11.35 -62.03 -19.25
C ALA A 521 -11.57 -61.81 -17.74
N ASN A 522 -12.65 -62.38 -17.20
CA ASN A 522 -12.92 -62.32 -15.76
C ASN A 522 -11.89 -63.08 -14.95
N VAL A 523 -11.46 -64.26 -15.41
CA VAL A 523 -10.40 -65.04 -14.74
C VAL A 523 -9.09 -64.25 -14.75
N ASP A 524 -8.67 -63.67 -15.88
CA ASP A 524 -7.45 -62.84 -15.92
C ASP A 524 -7.54 -61.67 -14.93
N HIS A 525 -8.67 -60.96 -14.90
CA HIS A 525 -8.88 -59.84 -14.00
C HIS A 525 -8.84 -60.28 -12.50
N ILE A 526 -9.49 -61.37 -12.16
CA ILE A 526 -9.48 -61.92 -10.79
C ILE A 526 -8.06 -62.28 -10.37
N ILE A 527 -7.32 -62.99 -11.20
CA ILE A 527 -5.93 -63.39 -10.89
C ILE A 527 -5.02 -62.19 -10.68
N ARG A 528 -5.13 -61.21 -11.54
CA ARG A 528 -4.34 -59.96 -11.41
C ARG A 528 -4.72 -59.16 -10.17
N LEU A 529 -5.98 -59.18 -9.77
CA LEU A 529 -6.46 -58.55 -8.54
C LEU A 529 -5.88 -59.21 -7.28
N TYR A 530 -5.81 -60.54 -7.27
CA TYR A 530 -5.31 -61.30 -6.12
C TYR A 530 -3.78 -61.36 -6.03
N TYR A 531 -3.09 -61.45 -7.18
CA TYR A 531 -1.68 -61.80 -7.20
C TYR A 531 -0.77 -60.76 -7.89
N GLY A 532 -1.37 -59.73 -8.48
CA GLY A 532 -0.63 -58.64 -9.16
C GLY A 532 -0.48 -58.83 -10.67
N PRO A 533 0.11 -57.82 -11.35
CA PRO A 533 0.13 -57.77 -12.82
C PRO A 533 1.02 -58.83 -13.49
N ASP A 534 1.90 -59.46 -12.76
CA ASP A 534 2.82 -60.47 -13.29
C ASP A 534 2.16 -61.86 -13.48
N TYR A 535 0.97 -62.05 -12.90
CA TYR A 535 0.16 -63.23 -12.99
C TYR A 535 -1.06 -63.01 -13.90
N GLY A 536 -1.71 -64.06 -14.33
CA GLY A 536 -2.86 -63.96 -15.19
C GLY A 536 -2.98 -65.08 -16.20
N LEU A 537 -3.73 -64.82 -17.27
CA LEU A 537 -4.06 -65.80 -18.28
C LEU A 537 -3.35 -65.48 -19.60
N THR A 538 -2.77 -66.49 -20.24
CA THR A 538 -2.26 -66.44 -21.61
C THR A 538 -2.92 -67.51 -22.46
N ALA A 539 -3.08 -67.23 -23.75
CA ALA A 539 -3.70 -68.20 -24.67
C ALA A 539 -2.86 -68.28 -25.96
N GLU A 540 -2.71 -69.47 -26.47
CA GLU A 540 -2.04 -69.83 -27.70
C GLU A 540 -3.01 -70.58 -28.60
N SER A 541 -3.16 -70.16 -29.87
CA SER A 541 -3.96 -70.86 -30.89
C SER A 541 -3.53 -70.45 -32.27
N ASP A 542 -3.64 -71.39 -33.21
CA ASP A 542 -3.44 -71.12 -34.66
C ASP A 542 -4.77 -70.72 -35.33
N GLY A 543 -5.87 -70.68 -34.59
CA GLY A 543 -7.19 -70.37 -35.09
C GLY A 543 -7.83 -71.47 -35.96
N LYS A 544 -7.28 -72.70 -35.93
CA LYS A 544 -7.78 -73.79 -36.81
C LYS A 544 -7.74 -75.19 -36.18
N THR A 545 -6.70 -75.50 -35.37
CA THR A 545 -6.40 -76.87 -34.92
C THR A 545 -6.43 -77.05 -33.42
N GLY A 546 -7.03 -76.12 -32.71
CA GLY A 546 -7.20 -76.14 -31.25
C GLY A 546 -6.64 -74.91 -30.55
N SER A 547 -6.78 -74.90 -29.21
CA SER A 547 -6.21 -73.85 -28.38
C SER A 547 -5.55 -74.41 -27.12
N ARG A 548 -4.69 -73.57 -26.56
CA ARG A 548 -4.10 -73.80 -25.24
C ARG A 548 -4.21 -72.55 -24.40
N VAL A 549 -4.85 -72.63 -23.28
CA VAL A 549 -5.00 -71.57 -22.30
C VAL A 549 -4.16 -71.91 -21.08
N THR A 550 -3.31 -71.02 -20.66
CA THR A 550 -2.40 -71.19 -19.52
C THR A 550 -2.74 -70.12 -18.47
N LEU A 551 -3.04 -70.56 -17.27
CA LEU A 551 -3.25 -69.74 -16.09
C LEU A 551 -2.02 -69.81 -15.22
N ARG A 552 -1.34 -68.68 -15.01
CA ARG A 552 -0.15 -68.57 -14.17
C ARG A 552 -0.50 -68.02 -12.79
N LEU A 553 -0.11 -68.74 -11.73
CA LEU A 553 -0.40 -68.41 -10.33
C LEU A 553 0.87 -68.64 -9.49
N PRO A 554 1.06 -67.89 -8.39
CA PRO A 554 2.13 -68.21 -7.44
C PRO A 554 1.85 -69.55 -6.75
N MET A 555 2.82 -70.44 -6.64
CA MET A 555 2.66 -71.73 -5.97
C MET A 555 2.62 -71.55 -4.45
N ARG A 556 1.42 -71.49 -3.88
CA ARG A 556 1.18 -71.35 -2.44
C ARG A 556 0.55 -72.62 -1.89
N LYS A 557 1.17 -73.26 -0.89
CA LYS A 557 0.61 -74.38 -0.19
C LYS A 557 -0.17 -73.96 1.05
N GLY A 558 -1.21 -74.71 1.43
CA GLY A 558 -2.17 -74.33 2.45
C GLY A 558 -1.64 -73.98 3.84
N ASP A 559 -0.45 -74.45 4.22
CA ASP A 559 0.15 -74.17 5.53
C ASP A 559 0.65 -72.71 5.72
N SER A 560 0.75 -71.93 4.65
CA SER A 560 1.20 -70.51 4.71
C SER A 560 0.05 -69.48 4.84
N TYR A 561 -1.21 -69.93 4.91
CA TYR A 561 -2.37 -69.04 4.89
C TYR A 561 -2.77 -68.48 6.27
N ALA A 562 -2.21 -69.04 7.36
CA ALA A 562 -2.49 -68.55 8.73
C ALA A 562 -1.76 -67.27 9.13
N GLU A 563 -0.74 -66.82 8.36
CA GLU A 563 0.09 -65.65 8.74
C GLU A 563 -0.17 -64.37 7.94
N GLY A 564 -1.05 -64.39 6.93
CA GLY A 564 -1.25 -63.27 6.00
C GLY A 564 -2.58 -62.53 6.05
N ALA A 565 -3.54 -62.98 6.89
CA ALA A 565 -4.92 -62.43 6.93
C ALA A 565 -5.10 -61.20 7.83
N ASP A 566 -4.00 -60.67 8.42
CA ASP A 566 -3.97 -59.49 9.32
C ASP A 566 -3.12 -58.32 8.79
N ARG A 567 -3.14 -58.07 7.50
CA ARG A 567 -2.55 -56.82 6.98
C ARG A 567 -3.42 -56.13 5.97
#